data_9b556036c49e120de6dc71d88d3a4541
#
_entry.id   9b556036c49e120de6dc71d88d3a4541
#
_cell.length_a   1.000
_cell.length_b   1.000
_cell.length_c   1.000
_cell.angle_alpha   90.00
_cell.angle_beta   90.00
_cell.angle_gamma   90.00
#
_symmetry.space_group_name_H-M   'P 1'
#
loop_
_entity.id
_entity.type
_entity.pdbx_description
1 polymer ?
#
loop_
_entity_poly.entity_id
_entity_poly.type
_entity_poly.pdbx_seq_one_letter_code
_entity_poly.pdbx_strand_id
1 'polypeptide(L)'
;MRNLYLIRHGKPQYPDEHSYCIGQTDFSLSMLGHLQSVLLHGELDDKITAVYCSPLSRAMETAAHITPDLPHITISDLTERNLGEWDGLSFDEIRKRWPDIYEARGMNPDYPIPGAETPFASGMRFSQAIYEILRSSEGDIAIVAHTDVISSYLYLLDSKQHARQYFRLPCGSYYHLNTDDNDHVVLSDLTYLLPHPDLHDELCRMLRDSVSLPHHVQAHSDAVTELACHFCDLLESHGYFFNKKLDSLRSTPSRYCQTSKTSHQNRW
;
A
#
# COMPACT_ATOMS: atom_id res chain seq x y z
N MET A 1 3.43 -25.96 -4.21
CA MET A 1 2.78 -24.64 -4.01
C MET A 1 3.55 -23.86 -2.96
N ARG A 2 3.85 -22.58 -3.23
CA ARG A 2 4.60 -21.66 -2.34
C ARG A 2 3.79 -20.39 -2.16
N ASN A 3 3.96 -19.70 -1.03
CA ASN A 3 3.38 -18.40 -0.83
C ASN A 3 4.34 -17.30 -1.31
N LEU A 4 3.79 -16.32 -2.01
CA LEU A 4 4.47 -15.13 -2.48
C LEU A 4 3.74 -13.89 -1.94
N TYR A 5 4.46 -13.07 -1.18
CA TYR A 5 3.96 -11.82 -0.64
C TYR A 5 4.52 -10.63 -1.42
N LEU A 6 3.68 -9.97 -2.24
CA LEU A 6 4.06 -8.75 -2.95
C LEU A 6 3.72 -7.54 -2.09
N ILE A 7 4.72 -6.89 -1.54
CA ILE A 7 4.59 -5.84 -0.52
C ILE A 7 4.91 -4.50 -1.14
N ARG A 8 4.03 -3.52 -0.96
CA ARG A 8 4.38 -2.13 -1.20
C ARG A 8 5.11 -1.57 0.03
N HIS A 9 6.23 -0.89 -0.20
CA HIS A 9 6.98 -0.18 0.85
C HIS A 9 6.09 0.72 1.71
N GLY A 10 6.52 1.03 2.93
CA GLY A 10 5.91 2.00 3.83
C GLY A 10 5.89 3.41 3.25
N LYS A 11 5.15 4.33 3.87
CA LYS A 11 5.00 5.71 3.38
C LYS A 11 6.36 6.43 3.32
N PRO A 12 6.76 6.99 2.16
CA PRO A 12 8.00 7.78 2.05
C PRO A 12 7.92 9.10 2.83
N GLN A 13 9.09 9.62 3.22
CA GLN A 13 9.25 10.96 3.74
C GLN A 13 9.39 11.93 2.57
N TYR A 14 8.40 12.80 2.36
CA TYR A 14 8.51 13.88 1.38
C TYR A 14 9.25 15.09 1.97
N PRO A 15 9.84 15.94 1.10
CA PRO A 15 10.57 17.14 1.55
C PRO A 15 9.71 18.15 2.30
N ASP A 16 8.43 18.19 2.00
CA ASP A 16 7.43 19.10 2.55
C ASP A 16 6.03 18.45 2.57
N GLU A 17 4.98 19.24 2.76
CA GLU A 17 3.59 18.77 2.84
C GLU A 17 2.94 18.45 1.47
N HIS A 18 3.65 18.69 0.36
CA HIS A 18 3.11 18.40 -0.96
C HIS A 18 3.18 16.90 -1.29
N SER A 19 2.34 16.49 -2.22
CA SER A 19 2.39 15.15 -2.80
C SER A 19 3.33 15.14 -4.00
N TYR A 20 4.20 14.15 -4.07
CA TYR A 20 5.21 13.99 -5.11
C TYR A 20 4.93 12.80 -6.01
N CYS A 21 5.28 12.95 -7.28
CA CYS A 21 5.35 11.85 -8.22
C CYS A 21 6.73 11.19 -8.08
N ILE A 22 6.78 10.03 -7.42
CA ILE A 22 8.05 9.34 -7.17
C ILE A 22 8.09 8.00 -7.89
N GLY A 23 8.98 7.90 -8.84
CA GLY A 23 9.38 6.66 -9.49
C GLY A 23 10.67 6.15 -8.86
N GLN A 24 11.79 6.52 -9.48
CA GLN A 24 13.13 6.10 -9.05
C GLN A 24 13.84 7.12 -8.16
N THR A 25 13.27 8.31 -7.96
CA THR A 25 13.74 9.25 -6.95
C THR A 25 13.72 8.57 -5.59
N ASP A 26 14.85 8.64 -4.88
CA ASP A 26 15.07 7.89 -3.67
C ASP A 26 14.75 8.73 -2.42
N PHE A 27 13.63 8.41 -1.78
CA PHE A 27 13.23 8.92 -0.47
C PHE A 27 13.19 7.78 0.54
N SER A 28 13.71 8.04 1.74
CA SER A 28 13.58 7.16 2.91
C SER A 28 12.14 7.08 3.41
N LEU A 29 11.87 6.19 4.35
CA LEU A 29 10.58 6.09 5.01
C LEU A 29 10.31 7.30 5.91
N SER A 30 9.06 7.71 5.98
CA SER A 30 8.58 8.59 7.05
C SER A 30 8.41 7.79 8.35
N MET A 31 8.22 8.48 9.48
CA MET A 31 7.87 7.82 10.74
C MET A 31 6.66 6.88 10.57
N LEU A 32 5.62 7.31 9.86
CA LEU A 32 4.47 6.46 9.55
C LEU A 32 4.87 5.24 8.70
N GLY A 33 5.79 5.42 7.74
CA GLY A 33 6.29 4.32 6.92
C GLY A 33 7.05 3.28 7.73
N HIS A 34 7.89 3.69 8.68
CA HIS A 34 8.53 2.77 9.61
C HIS A 34 7.53 1.98 10.44
N LEU A 35 6.50 2.65 10.98
CA LEU A 35 5.45 1.99 11.75
C LEU A 35 4.65 0.98 10.91
N GLN A 36 4.28 1.34 9.68
CA GLN A 36 3.64 0.41 8.75
C GLN A 36 4.50 -0.83 8.51
N SER A 37 5.80 -0.67 8.41
CA SER A 37 6.74 -1.78 8.17
C SER A 37 6.89 -2.69 9.39
N VAL A 38 6.89 -2.13 10.59
CA VAL A 38 6.89 -2.92 11.86
C VAL A 38 5.60 -3.75 12.01
N LEU A 39 4.46 -3.22 11.56
CA LEU A 39 3.20 -3.99 11.57
C LEU A 39 3.27 -5.20 10.63
N LEU A 40 3.94 -5.06 9.48
CA LEU A 40 4.17 -6.19 8.57
C LEU A 40 5.04 -7.30 9.20
N HIS A 41 6.01 -6.96 10.05
CA HIS A 41 6.79 -7.94 10.81
C HIS A 41 5.88 -8.87 11.62
N GLY A 42 4.99 -8.31 12.44
CA GLY A 42 4.06 -9.10 13.27
C GLY A 42 3.16 -10.05 12.47
N GLU A 43 2.95 -9.80 11.17
CA GLU A 43 2.14 -10.66 10.31
C GLU A 43 2.95 -11.70 9.52
N LEU A 44 4.19 -11.39 9.17
CA LEU A 44 4.93 -12.11 8.13
C LEU A 44 6.20 -12.80 8.61
N ASP A 45 6.77 -12.43 9.76
CA ASP A 45 8.07 -12.92 10.23
C ASP A 45 8.18 -14.45 10.27
N ASP A 46 7.18 -15.11 10.86
CA ASP A 46 7.16 -16.58 10.97
C ASP A 46 6.79 -17.30 9.66
N LYS A 47 6.46 -16.57 8.58
CA LYS A 47 5.92 -17.14 7.35
C LYS A 47 6.91 -17.16 6.21
N ILE A 48 7.89 -16.28 6.22
CA ILE A 48 8.82 -16.05 5.10
C ILE A 48 10.20 -16.65 5.40
N THR A 49 10.80 -17.23 4.38
CA THR A 49 12.17 -17.78 4.42
C THR A 49 13.20 -16.90 3.75
N ALA A 50 12.77 -15.99 2.87
CA ALA A 50 13.64 -15.05 2.18
C ALA A 50 12.90 -13.76 1.82
N VAL A 51 13.62 -12.64 1.83
CA VAL A 51 13.12 -11.32 1.42
C VAL A 51 13.96 -10.77 0.29
N TYR A 52 13.27 -10.41 -0.79
CA TYR A 52 13.84 -9.69 -1.92
C TYR A 52 13.28 -8.28 -1.96
N CYS A 53 14.08 -7.29 -2.30
CA CYS A 53 13.60 -5.92 -2.31
C CYS A 53 14.19 -5.08 -3.45
N SER A 54 13.46 -4.04 -3.82
CA SER A 54 13.99 -2.95 -4.63
C SER A 54 15.18 -2.30 -3.94
N PRO A 55 16.22 -1.83 -4.67
CA PRO A 55 17.36 -1.12 -4.09
C PRO A 55 17.03 0.30 -3.58
N LEU A 56 15.80 0.81 -3.77
CA LEU A 56 15.40 2.12 -3.27
C LEU A 56 15.22 2.09 -1.74
N SER A 57 15.72 3.12 -1.08
CA SER A 57 15.80 3.23 0.40
C SER A 57 14.50 2.85 1.10
N ARG A 58 13.36 3.38 0.65
CA ARG A 58 12.04 3.07 1.21
C ARG A 58 11.68 1.59 1.18
N ALA A 59 12.13 0.86 0.15
CA ALA A 59 11.89 -0.58 0.04
C ALA A 59 12.87 -1.39 0.90
N MET A 60 14.14 -1.01 0.92
CA MET A 60 15.16 -1.63 1.78
C MET A 60 14.82 -1.46 3.27
N GLU A 61 14.46 -0.24 3.68
CA GLU A 61 14.06 0.05 5.06
C GLU A 61 12.80 -0.73 5.46
N THR A 62 11.83 -0.87 4.56
CA THR A 62 10.64 -1.71 4.79
C THR A 62 11.03 -3.17 4.97
N ALA A 63 11.88 -3.72 4.10
CA ALA A 63 12.37 -5.09 4.19
C ALA A 63 13.09 -5.35 5.51
N ALA A 64 13.95 -4.42 5.94
CA ALA A 64 14.68 -4.52 7.20
C ALA A 64 13.79 -4.58 8.45
N HIS A 65 12.58 -4.02 8.39
CA HIS A 65 11.61 -4.13 9.49
C HIS A 65 10.83 -5.44 9.47
N ILE A 66 10.55 -5.99 8.28
CA ILE A 66 9.70 -7.19 8.16
C ILE A 66 10.41 -8.41 8.73
N THR A 67 11.68 -8.60 8.45
CA THR A 67 12.47 -9.75 8.90
C THR A 67 13.88 -9.30 9.28
N PRO A 68 14.06 -8.72 10.48
CA PRO A 68 15.37 -8.18 10.91
C PRO A 68 16.48 -9.23 10.90
N ASP A 69 16.14 -10.49 11.12
CA ASP A 69 17.09 -11.60 11.26
C ASP A 69 17.41 -12.31 9.93
N LEU A 70 16.69 -12.00 8.84
CA LEU A 70 16.95 -12.58 7.53
C LEU A 70 17.73 -11.63 6.63
N PRO A 71 18.63 -12.16 5.77
CA PRO A 71 19.29 -11.33 4.77
C PRO A 71 18.28 -10.81 3.73
N HIS A 72 18.39 -9.53 3.40
CA HIS A 72 17.58 -8.89 2.37
C HIS A 72 18.38 -8.83 1.07
N ILE A 73 17.83 -9.41 0.00
CA ILE A 73 18.49 -9.48 -1.31
C ILE A 73 17.92 -8.38 -2.20
N THR A 74 18.77 -7.41 -2.57
CA THR A 74 18.36 -6.34 -3.48
C THR A 74 18.44 -6.77 -4.94
N ILE A 75 17.38 -6.48 -5.70
CA ILE A 75 17.31 -6.77 -7.13
C ILE A 75 16.88 -5.52 -7.88
N SER A 76 17.69 -5.07 -8.83
CA SER A 76 17.46 -3.83 -9.59
C SER A 76 16.14 -3.84 -10.35
N ASP A 77 15.71 -5.01 -10.84
CA ASP A 77 14.48 -5.16 -11.60
C ASP A 77 13.20 -5.08 -10.75
N LEU A 78 13.32 -5.01 -9.42
CA LEU A 78 12.22 -4.72 -8.50
C LEU A 78 12.00 -3.21 -8.29
N THR A 79 12.80 -2.34 -8.91
CA THR A 79 12.67 -0.88 -8.82
C THR A 79 11.32 -0.40 -9.34
N GLU A 80 10.83 0.74 -8.82
CA GLU A 80 9.60 1.35 -9.32
C GLU A 80 9.73 1.73 -10.80
N ARG A 81 8.60 1.84 -11.46
CA ARG A 81 8.55 2.31 -12.85
C ARG A 81 9.24 3.67 -12.97
N ASN A 82 10.11 3.80 -13.94
CA ASN A 82 10.70 5.09 -14.28
C ASN A 82 9.59 6.04 -14.75
N LEU A 83 9.41 7.16 -14.08
CA LEU A 83 8.37 8.16 -14.38
C LEU A 83 8.86 9.32 -15.26
N GLY A 84 10.09 9.20 -15.82
CA GLY A 84 10.63 10.16 -16.77
C GLY A 84 10.70 11.57 -16.20
N GLU A 85 10.20 12.54 -16.95
CA GLU A 85 10.28 13.96 -16.59
C GLU A 85 9.43 14.35 -15.37
N TRP A 86 8.56 13.46 -14.90
CA TRP A 86 7.74 13.70 -13.70
C TRP A 86 8.38 13.21 -12.42
N ASP A 87 9.43 12.38 -12.53
CA ASP A 87 10.04 11.77 -11.35
C ASP A 87 10.65 12.81 -10.41
N GLY A 88 10.28 12.74 -9.13
CA GLY A 88 10.75 13.65 -8.08
C GLY A 88 10.08 15.02 -8.05
N LEU A 89 9.11 15.30 -8.92
CA LEU A 89 8.39 16.57 -8.92
C LEU A 89 7.11 16.52 -8.09
N SER A 90 6.73 17.65 -7.49
CA SER A 90 5.41 17.80 -6.89
C SER A 90 4.32 17.78 -7.97
N PHE A 91 3.12 17.30 -7.61
CA PHE A 91 1.99 17.34 -8.56
C PHE A 91 1.59 18.75 -8.97
N ASP A 92 1.88 19.76 -8.15
CA ASP A 92 1.64 21.17 -8.51
C ASP A 92 2.61 21.65 -9.59
N GLU A 93 3.89 21.26 -9.51
CA GLU A 93 4.86 21.55 -10.58
C GLU A 93 4.52 20.82 -11.86
N ILE A 94 4.14 19.54 -11.79
CA ILE A 94 3.72 18.75 -12.95
C ILE A 94 2.54 19.40 -13.65
N ARG A 95 1.49 19.79 -12.90
CA ARG A 95 0.31 20.48 -13.43
C ARG A 95 0.68 21.79 -14.10
N LYS A 96 1.65 22.53 -13.55
CA LYS A 96 2.11 23.80 -14.12
C LYS A 96 2.94 23.61 -15.39
N ARG A 97 3.80 22.58 -15.45
CA ARG A 97 4.73 22.36 -16.57
C ARG A 97 4.06 21.63 -17.75
N TRP A 98 3.16 20.67 -17.45
CA TRP A 98 2.49 19.81 -18.43
C TRP A 98 0.98 19.72 -18.16
N PRO A 99 0.24 20.84 -18.24
CA PRO A 99 -1.19 20.85 -17.89
C PRO A 99 -2.01 19.85 -18.73
N ASP A 100 -1.76 19.77 -20.02
CA ASP A 100 -2.51 18.89 -20.95
C ASP A 100 -2.26 17.40 -20.65
N ILE A 101 -0.99 17.03 -20.37
CA ILE A 101 -0.64 15.66 -20.02
C ILE A 101 -1.21 15.29 -18.63
N TYR A 102 -1.16 16.24 -17.69
CA TYR A 102 -1.71 16.05 -16.36
C TYR A 102 -3.23 15.79 -16.42
N GLU A 103 -3.97 16.57 -17.21
CA GLU A 103 -5.40 16.38 -17.43
C GLU A 103 -5.70 15.06 -18.14
N ALA A 104 -4.98 14.75 -19.21
CA ALA A 104 -5.12 13.49 -19.93
C ALA A 104 -4.90 12.27 -19.02
N ARG A 105 -3.94 12.31 -18.10
CA ARG A 105 -3.71 11.27 -17.10
C ARG A 105 -4.79 11.20 -16.02
N GLY A 106 -5.47 12.30 -15.74
CA GLY A 106 -6.65 12.29 -14.88
C GLY A 106 -7.79 11.44 -15.46
N MET A 107 -7.93 11.43 -16.78
CA MET A 107 -8.91 10.62 -17.51
C MET A 107 -8.39 9.20 -17.81
N ASN A 108 -7.12 9.08 -18.17
CA ASN A 108 -6.46 7.80 -18.45
C ASN A 108 -5.11 7.73 -17.70
N PRO A 109 -5.03 7.06 -16.54
CA PRO A 109 -3.81 6.96 -15.74
C PRO A 109 -2.61 6.32 -16.45
N ASP A 110 -2.83 5.65 -17.58
CA ASP A 110 -1.78 5.06 -18.40
C ASP A 110 -1.36 5.96 -19.58
N TYR A 111 -1.91 7.17 -19.67
CA TYR A 111 -1.47 8.14 -20.67
C TYR A 111 0.05 8.39 -20.55
N PRO A 112 0.82 8.42 -21.66
CA PRO A 112 2.28 8.49 -21.61
C PRO A 112 2.80 9.72 -20.89
N ILE A 113 3.85 9.55 -20.09
CA ILE A 113 4.68 10.62 -19.54
C ILE A 113 5.96 10.68 -20.37
N PRO A 114 6.45 11.89 -20.73
CA PRO A 114 7.71 12.03 -21.48
C PRO A 114 8.87 11.35 -20.76
N GLY A 115 9.62 10.52 -21.49
CA GLY A 115 10.77 9.79 -20.94
C GLY A 115 10.47 8.67 -19.95
N ALA A 116 9.19 8.40 -19.66
CA ALA A 116 8.83 7.36 -18.72
C ALA A 116 8.84 5.96 -19.34
N GLU A 117 9.16 4.97 -18.51
CA GLU A 117 8.94 3.56 -18.82
C GLU A 117 7.44 3.28 -18.99
N THR A 118 7.06 2.46 -19.95
CA THR A 118 5.65 2.07 -20.11
C THR A 118 5.22 1.10 -19.00
N PRO A 119 3.93 1.06 -18.60
CA PRO A 119 3.43 0.04 -17.66
C PRO A 119 3.72 -1.39 -18.12
N PHE A 120 3.63 -1.65 -19.42
CA PHE A 120 3.95 -2.97 -19.97
C PHE A 120 5.42 -3.33 -19.77
N ALA A 121 6.35 -2.42 -20.07
CA ALA A 121 7.80 -2.68 -19.91
C ALA A 121 8.17 -2.92 -18.44
N SER A 122 7.63 -2.10 -17.53
CA SER A 122 7.88 -2.27 -16.09
C SER A 122 7.29 -3.58 -15.55
N GLY A 123 6.10 -3.96 -15.98
CA GLY A 123 5.47 -5.23 -15.62
C GLY A 123 6.26 -6.44 -16.13
N MET A 124 6.77 -6.40 -17.37
CA MET A 124 7.59 -7.46 -17.95
C MET A 124 8.93 -7.62 -17.22
N ARG A 125 9.64 -6.52 -16.94
CA ARG A 125 10.88 -6.52 -16.15
C ARG A 125 10.67 -7.14 -14.78
N PHE A 126 9.62 -6.72 -14.09
CA PHE A 126 9.27 -7.25 -12.78
C PHE A 126 8.86 -8.73 -12.82
N SER A 127 8.12 -9.13 -13.86
CA SER A 127 7.75 -10.54 -14.09
C SER A 127 8.98 -11.42 -14.26
N GLN A 128 9.98 -10.97 -15.03
CA GLN A 128 11.23 -11.69 -15.20
C GLN A 128 11.99 -11.84 -13.87
N ALA A 129 12.06 -10.77 -13.08
CA ALA A 129 12.70 -10.82 -11.76
C ALA A 129 11.99 -11.82 -10.83
N ILE A 130 10.66 -11.83 -10.77
CA ILE A 130 9.90 -12.81 -9.98
C ILE A 130 10.19 -14.24 -10.44
N TYR A 131 10.19 -14.48 -11.74
CA TYR A 131 10.49 -15.79 -12.28
C TYR A 131 11.88 -16.29 -11.87
N GLU A 132 12.90 -15.45 -11.95
CA GLU A 132 14.27 -15.80 -11.55
C GLU A 132 14.38 -16.03 -10.03
N ILE A 133 13.74 -15.19 -9.22
CA ILE A 133 13.67 -15.35 -7.77
C ILE A 133 13.04 -16.70 -7.41
N LEU A 134 11.88 -17.02 -7.96
CA LEU A 134 11.17 -18.25 -7.66
C LEU A 134 11.98 -19.49 -8.03
N ARG A 135 12.74 -19.46 -9.12
CA ARG A 135 13.60 -20.56 -9.53
C ARG A 135 14.88 -20.72 -8.71
N SER A 136 15.34 -19.65 -8.07
CA SER A 136 16.61 -19.66 -7.31
C SER A 136 16.41 -19.72 -5.79
N SER A 137 15.17 -19.74 -5.32
CA SER A 137 14.82 -19.77 -3.90
C SER A 137 13.92 -20.94 -3.55
N GLU A 138 13.86 -21.27 -2.25
CA GLU A 138 12.97 -22.27 -1.70
C GLU A 138 12.08 -21.64 -0.61
N GLY A 139 10.96 -22.31 -0.28
CA GLY A 139 10.02 -21.84 0.75
C GLY A 139 9.21 -20.62 0.35
N ASP A 140 8.58 -19.98 1.31
CA ASP A 140 7.72 -18.83 1.12
C ASP A 140 8.55 -17.55 1.11
N ILE A 141 8.25 -16.64 0.20
CA ILE A 141 9.07 -15.44 -0.03
C ILE A 141 8.26 -14.14 0.02
N ALA A 142 8.91 -13.07 0.44
CA ALA A 142 8.40 -11.72 0.31
C ALA A 142 9.22 -10.92 -0.71
N ILE A 143 8.51 -10.09 -1.49
CA ILE A 143 9.08 -9.13 -2.42
C ILE A 143 8.61 -7.74 -2.04
N VAL A 144 9.53 -6.89 -1.58
CA VAL A 144 9.23 -5.51 -1.23
C VAL A 144 9.54 -4.60 -2.41
N ALA A 145 8.49 -4.02 -2.98
CA ALA A 145 8.57 -3.19 -4.17
C ALA A 145 7.60 -2.00 -4.10
N HIS A 146 7.05 -1.58 -5.24
CA HIS A 146 6.32 -0.33 -5.39
C HIS A 146 4.99 -0.55 -6.11
N THR A 147 4.10 0.45 -6.00
CA THR A 147 2.72 0.26 -6.43
C THR A 147 2.56 0.18 -7.94
N ASP A 148 3.29 0.99 -8.73
CA ASP A 148 3.12 0.99 -10.19
C ASP A 148 3.70 -0.27 -10.84
N VAL A 149 4.87 -0.74 -10.39
CA VAL A 149 5.47 -1.96 -10.91
C VAL A 149 4.69 -3.21 -10.50
N ILE A 150 4.22 -3.30 -9.24
CA ILE A 150 3.36 -4.40 -8.79
C ILE A 150 2.04 -4.42 -9.57
N SER A 151 1.36 -3.27 -9.70
CA SER A 151 0.10 -3.20 -10.44
C SER A 151 0.27 -3.50 -11.93
N SER A 152 1.41 -3.13 -12.52
CA SER A 152 1.74 -3.47 -13.91
C SER A 152 1.94 -4.97 -14.10
N TYR A 153 2.64 -5.62 -13.18
CA TYR A 153 2.82 -7.07 -13.18
C TYR A 153 1.49 -7.83 -13.02
N LEU A 154 0.69 -7.47 -12.03
CA LEU A 154 -0.60 -8.13 -11.79
C LEU A 154 -1.58 -7.93 -12.96
N TYR A 155 -1.53 -6.77 -13.60
CA TYR A 155 -2.30 -6.51 -14.81
C TYR A 155 -1.91 -7.45 -15.97
N LEU A 156 -0.63 -7.81 -16.10
CA LEU A 156 -0.20 -8.79 -17.11
C LEU A 156 -0.71 -10.21 -16.84
N LEU A 157 -0.93 -10.55 -15.58
CA LEU A 157 -1.47 -11.86 -15.18
C LEU A 157 -3.00 -11.92 -15.21
N ASP A 158 -3.67 -10.76 -15.28
CA ASP A 158 -5.12 -10.68 -15.13
C ASP A 158 -5.88 -11.11 -16.37
N SER A 159 -6.45 -12.30 -16.32
CA SER A 159 -7.33 -12.82 -17.38
C SER A 159 -8.74 -12.18 -17.40
N LYS A 160 -9.14 -11.50 -16.30
CA LYS A 160 -10.45 -10.83 -16.19
C LYS A 160 -10.45 -9.42 -16.78
N GLN A 161 -9.30 -8.94 -17.25
CA GLN A 161 -9.12 -7.64 -17.91
C GLN A 161 -9.57 -6.43 -17.07
N HIS A 162 -9.30 -6.45 -15.76
CA HIS A 162 -9.49 -5.27 -14.94
C HIS A 162 -8.56 -4.13 -15.39
N ALA A 163 -8.92 -2.89 -15.08
CA ALA A 163 -7.99 -1.78 -15.27
C ALA A 163 -6.79 -1.91 -14.32
N ARG A 164 -5.59 -1.50 -14.75
CA ARG A 164 -4.36 -1.61 -13.95
C ARG A 164 -4.49 -0.97 -12.55
N GLN A 165 -5.26 0.12 -12.42
CA GLN A 165 -5.54 0.81 -11.16
C GLN A 165 -6.26 -0.06 -10.12
N TYR A 166 -6.94 -1.12 -10.56
CA TYR A 166 -7.55 -2.11 -9.66
C TYR A 166 -6.51 -2.78 -8.75
N PHE A 167 -5.28 -2.92 -9.23
CA PHE A 167 -4.17 -3.55 -8.51
C PHE A 167 -3.30 -2.58 -7.70
N ARG A 168 -3.74 -1.36 -7.45
CA ARG A 168 -2.94 -0.40 -6.66
C ARG A 168 -3.00 -0.74 -5.17
N LEU A 169 -1.81 -0.90 -4.58
CA LEU A 169 -1.65 -1.15 -3.15
C LEU A 169 -1.48 0.17 -2.37
N PRO A 170 -2.09 0.32 -1.20
CA PRO A 170 -1.68 1.30 -0.20
C PRO A 170 -0.25 1.06 0.29
N CYS A 171 0.42 2.09 0.84
CA CYS A 171 1.72 1.91 1.48
C CYS A 171 1.62 0.97 2.69
N GLY A 172 2.60 0.08 2.85
CA GLY A 172 2.64 -0.87 3.96
C GLY A 172 1.55 -1.95 3.87
N SER A 173 1.08 -2.26 2.68
CA SER A 173 0.15 -3.38 2.43
C SER A 173 0.75 -4.38 1.46
N TYR A 174 0.12 -5.54 1.33
CA TYR A 174 0.62 -6.61 0.47
C TYR A 174 -0.49 -7.40 -0.21
N TYR A 175 -0.16 -8.01 -1.34
CA TYR A 175 -0.90 -9.11 -1.92
C TYR A 175 -0.28 -10.44 -1.49
N HIS A 176 -1.13 -11.37 -1.05
CA HIS A 176 -0.76 -12.75 -0.84
C HIS A 176 -1.16 -13.56 -2.08
N LEU A 177 -0.19 -14.15 -2.73
CA LEU A 177 -0.32 -14.96 -3.93
C LEU A 177 0.21 -16.36 -3.67
N ASN A 178 -0.19 -17.31 -4.53
CA ASN A 178 0.34 -18.68 -4.51
C ASN A 178 1.03 -18.98 -5.84
N THR A 179 1.96 -19.91 -5.83
CA THR A 179 2.47 -20.50 -7.05
C THR A 179 1.81 -21.85 -7.31
N ASP A 180 1.75 -22.26 -8.58
CA ASP A 180 1.44 -23.64 -8.95
C ASP A 180 2.69 -24.55 -8.74
N ASP A 181 2.56 -25.84 -9.10
CA ASP A 181 3.63 -26.83 -8.95
C ASP A 181 4.82 -26.60 -9.92
N ASN A 182 4.70 -25.65 -10.85
CA ASN A 182 5.75 -25.23 -11.79
C ASN A 182 6.31 -23.84 -11.45
N ASP A 183 6.06 -23.33 -10.24
CA ASP A 183 6.44 -21.99 -9.79
C ASP A 183 5.82 -20.82 -10.59
N HIS A 184 4.71 -21.04 -11.30
CA HIS A 184 3.98 -19.94 -11.91
C HIS A 184 3.06 -19.30 -10.89
N VAL A 185 3.06 -17.97 -10.84
CA VAL A 185 2.18 -17.20 -9.95
C VAL A 185 0.74 -17.32 -10.42
N VAL A 186 -0.13 -17.75 -9.51
CA VAL A 186 -1.57 -17.89 -9.75
C VAL A 186 -2.29 -16.68 -9.19
N LEU A 187 -2.99 -15.97 -10.06
CA LEU A 187 -3.86 -14.86 -9.68
C LEU A 187 -5.24 -15.43 -9.31
N SER A 188 -5.43 -15.77 -8.05
CA SER A 188 -6.75 -16.08 -7.48
C SER A 188 -7.49 -14.80 -7.10
N ASP A 189 -8.64 -14.90 -6.43
CA ASP A 189 -9.37 -13.72 -5.97
C ASP A 189 -8.48 -12.84 -5.07
N LEU A 190 -8.03 -11.72 -5.63
CA LEU A 190 -7.09 -10.82 -4.98
C LEU A 190 -7.78 -10.02 -3.88
N THR A 191 -7.40 -10.32 -2.66
CA THR A 191 -7.58 -9.41 -1.53
C THR A 191 -6.22 -8.85 -1.12
N TYR A 192 -6.04 -7.54 -1.15
CA TYR A 192 -4.87 -6.97 -0.49
C TYR A 192 -5.10 -7.00 1.02
N LEU A 193 -4.05 -7.27 1.76
CA LEU A 193 -4.08 -7.30 3.21
C LEU A 193 -3.38 -6.05 3.75
N LEU A 194 -4.11 -5.30 4.56
CA LEU A 194 -3.50 -4.32 5.46
C LEU A 194 -3.03 -5.07 6.70
N PRO A 195 -1.87 -4.72 7.27
CA PRO A 195 -1.48 -5.23 8.58
C PRO A 195 -2.59 -4.95 9.58
N HIS A 196 -2.79 -5.88 10.49
CA HIS A 196 -3.89 -5.98 11.45
C HIS A 196 -4.59 -4.66 11.77
N PRO A 197 -5.90 -4.51 11.44
CA PRO A 197 -6.63 -3.28 11.73
C PRO A 197 -6.62 -2.93 13.22
N ASP A 198 -6.70 -3.92 14.11
CA ASP A 198 -6.67 -3.71 15.55
C ASP A 198 -5.32 -3.15 16.03
N LEU A 199 -4.22 -3.62 15.45
CA LEU A 199 -2.89 -3.11 15.76
C LEU A 199 -2.68 -1.70 15.17
N HIS A 200 -3.30 -1.39 14.04
CA HIS A 200 -3.30 -0.04 13.46
C HIS A 200 -4.05 0.94 14.36
N ASP A 201 -5.19 0.57 14.90
CA ASP A 201 -5.97 1.38 15.86
C ASP A 201 -5.23 1.56 17.19
N GLU A 202 -4.58 0.49 17.70
CA GLU A 202 -3.74 0.55 18.89
C GLU A 202 -2.58 1.51 18.68
N LEU A 203 -1.88 1.40 17.55
CA LEU A 203 -0.75 2.26 17.20
C LEU A 203 -1.18 3.71 16.96
N CYS A 204 -2.28 3.95 16.29
CA CYS A 204 -2.85 5.28 16.13
C CYS A 204 -3.23 5.89 17.49
N ARG A 205 -3.71 5.06 18.42
CA ARG A 205 -4.00 5.48 19.79
C ARG A 205 -2.73 5.81 20.55
N MET A 206 -1.71 4.95 20.53
CA MET A 206 -0.41 5.18 21.16
C MET A 206 0.29 6.44 20.62
N LEU A 207 0.25 6.65 19.29
CA LEU A 207 0.78 7.87 18.66
C LEU A 207 -0.01 9.11 19.07
N ARG A 208 -1.32 9.02 19.13
CA ARG A 208 -2.20 10.11 19.59
C ARG A 208 -1.92 10.48 21.05
N ASP A 209 -1.69 9.48 21.89
CA ASP A 209 -1.39 9.67 23.31
C ASP A 209 0.05 10.18 23.54
N SER A 210 1.00 9.81 22.66
CA SER A 210 2.40 10.26 22.73
C SER A 210 2.60 11.69 22.21
N VAL A 211 1.74 12.13 21.29
CA VAL A 211 1.72 13.50 20.76
C VAL A 211 0.57 14.23 21.43
N SER A 212 0.84 15.15 22.36
CA SER A 212 -0.19 16.01 22.95
C SER A 212 -0.87 16.85 21.89
N LEU A 213 -1.82 16.25 21.17
CA LEU A 213 -2.60 16.95 20.13
C LEU A 213 -3.52 17.98 20.82
N PRO A 214 -3.62 19.20 20.28
CA PRO A 214 -4.60 20.17 20.73
C PRO A 214 -6.00 19.57 20.69
N HIS A 215 -6.84 19.85 21.69
CA HIS A 215 -8.17 19.25 21.86
C HIS A 215 -9.07 19.42 20.63
N HIS A 216 -8.93 20.54 19.88
CA HIS A 216 -9.69 20.77 18.64
C HIS A 216 -9.25 19.86 17.48
N VAL A 217 -7.97 19.46 17.43
CA VAL A 217 -7.45 18.53 16.40
C VAL A 217 -7.95 17.11 16.69
N GLN A 218 -8.00 16.73 17.96
CA GLN A 218 -8.53 15.45 18.40
C GLN A 218 -10.02 15.35 18.09
N ALA A 219 -10.80 16.37 18.44
CA ALA A 219 -12.23 16.44 18.13
C ALA A 219 -12.54 16.40 16.62
N HIS A 220 -11.69 17.05 15.79
CA HIS A 220 -11.83 17.00 14.34
C HIS A 220 -11.54 15.59 13.79
N SER A 221 -10.50 14.93 14.28
CA SER A 221 -10.15 13.56 13.88
C SER A 221 -11.27 12.57 14.24
N ASP A 222 -11.87 12.71 15.41
CA ASP A 222 -12.98 11.86 15.87
C ASP A 222 -14.24 12.09 15.01
N ALA A 223 -14.56 13.33 14.66
CA ALA A 223 -15.67 13.68 13.79
C ALA A 223 -15.50 13.15 12.36
N VAL A 224 -14.27 13.19 11.80
CA VAL A 224 -13.96 12.63 10.48
C VAL A 224 -14.12 11.11 10.49
N THR A 225 -13.67 10.45 11.56
CA THR A 225 -13.82 9.00 11.72
C THR A 225 -15.29 8.59 11.81
N GLU A 226 -16.09 9.30 12.60
CA GLU A 226 -17.52 9.06 12.74
C GLU A 226 -18.27 9.25 11.41
N LEU A 227 -17.92 10.30 10.65
CA LEU A 227 -18.49 10.55 9.33
C LEU A 227 -18.11 9.45 8.33
N ALA A 228 -16.86 8.98 8.33
CA ALA A 228 -16.39 7.89 7.47
C ALA A 228 -17.14 6.59 7.78
N CYS A 229 -17.33 6.24 9.04
CA CYS A 229 -18.11 5.07 9.44
C CYS A 229 -19.57 5.19 8.98
N HIS A 230 -20.19 6.36 9.16
CA HIS A 230 -21.57 6.60 8.69
C HIS A 230 -21.69 6.47 7.17
N PHE A 231 -20.69 6.94 6.43
CA PHE A 231 -20.66 6.81 4.96
C PHE A 231 -20.53 5.34 4.52
N CYS A 232 -19.72 4.56 5.22
CA CYS A 232 -19.62 3.12 4.99
C CYS A 232 -20.97 2.41 5.23
N ASP A 233 -21.67 2.73 6.33
CA ASP A 233 -22.98 2.17 6.64
C ASP A 233 -24.02 2.52 5.56
N LEU A 234 -23.99 3.76 5.06
CA LEU A 234 -24.87 4.21 3.98
C LEU A 234 -24.61 3.45 2.67
N LEU A 235 -23.35 3.27 2.29
CA LEU A 235 -22.98 2.54 1.08
C LEU A 235 -23.39 1.07 1.17
N GLU A 236 -23.24 0.41 2.33
CA GLU A 236 -23.71 -0.96 2.52
C GLU A 236 -25.21 -1.09 2.43
N SER A 237 -25.98 -0.12 2.98
CA SER A 237 -27.43 -0.09 2.85
C SER A 237 -27.89 0.00 1.39
N HIS A 238 -27.01 0.46 0.49
CA HIS A 238 -27.24 0.53 -0.97
C HIS A 238 -26.61 -0.63 -1.76
N GLY A 239 -26.12 -1.68 -1.07
CA GLY A 239 -25.62 -2.90 -1.70
C GLY A 239 -24.15 -2.84 -2.13
N TYR A 240 -23.38 -1.85 -1.70
CA TYR A 240 -21.93 -1.81 -1.89
C TYR A 240 -21.25 -2.56 -0.74
N PHE A 241 -20.65 -3.72 -1.05
CA PHE A 241 -19.96 -4.53 -0.06
C PHE A 241 -18.49 -4.14 0.01
N PHE A 242 -18.06 -3.72 1.19
CA PHE A 242 -16.65 -3.58 1.53
C PHE A 242 -16.11 -4.91 2.09
N ASN A 243 -14.81 -5.14 1.96
CA ASN A 243 -14.16 -6.38 2.38
C ASN A 243 -14.57 -6.78 3.82
N LYS A 244 -15.00 -8.02 4.02
CA LYS A 244 -15.46 -8.57 5.31
C LYS A 244 -14.49 -8.39 6.50
N LYS A 245 -13.20 -8.12 6.25
CA LYS A 245 -12.22 -7.77 7.29
C LYS A 245 -12.45 -6.37 7.88
N LEU A 246 -13.06 -5.44 7.14
CA LEU A 246 -13.52 -4.15 7.66
C LEU A 246 -14.76 -4.31 8.55
N ASP A 247 -15.56 -5.36 8.37
CA ASP A 247 -16.70 -5.66 9.24
C ASP A 247 -16.28 -6.11 10.64
N SER A 248 -15.08 -6.70 10.80
CA SER A 248 -14.55 -7.05 12.13
C SER A 248 -14.14 -5.81 12.94
N LEU A 249 -13.80 -4.70 12.28
CA LEU A 249 -13.60 -3.39 12.92
C LEU A 249 -14.89 -2.81 13.49
N ARG A 250 -16.06 -3.22 12.95
CA ARG A 250 -17.38 -2.80 13.42
C ARG A 250 -17.88 -3.60 14.62
N SER A 251 -17.40 -4.83 14.80
CA SER A 251 -17.85 -5.73 15.88
C SER A 251 -17.21 -5.46 17.23
N THR A 252 -16.17 -4.64 17.29
CA THR A 252 -15.64 -4.03 18.51
C THR A 252 -16.08 -2.57 18.57
N PRO A 253 -17.23 -2.24 19.21
CA PRO A 253 -17.56 -0.85 19.45
C PRO A 253 -16.43 -0.31 20.34
N SER A 254 -15.63 0.62 19.82
CA SER A 254 -14.76 1.38 20.67
C SER A 254 -15.66 1.96 21.77
N ARG A 255 -15.24 1.88 23.03
CA ARG A 255 -16.02 2.40 24.18
C ARG A 255 -16.44 3.86 24.00
N TYR A 256 -15.92 4.54 22.99
CA TYR A 256 -16.23 5.90 22.58
C TYR A 256 -17.56 6.02 21.81
N CYS A 257 -17.97 5.01 21.03
CA CYS A 257 -19.27 5.04 20.36
C CYS A 257 -20.45 4.83 21.32
N GLN A 258 -20.21 4.26 22.52
CA GLN A 258 -21.26 4.03 23.52
C GLN A 258 -21.53 5.24 24.44
N THR A 259 -20.63 6.20 24.54
CA THR A 259 -20.81 7.38 25.41
C THR A 259 -21.58 8.52 24.75
N SER A 260 -21.77 8.54 23.44
CA SER A 260 -22.54 9.59 22.74
C SER A 260 -24.05 9.31 22.69
N LYS A 261 -24.52 8.10 22.99
CA LYS A 261 -25.96 7.74 22.95
C LYS A 261 -26.78 8.08 24.21
N THR A 262 -26.13 8.55 25.27
CA THR A 262 -26.84 8.78 26.57
C THR A 262 -27.10 10.24 26.93
N SER A 263 -26.82 11.24 26.07
CA SER A 263 -27.00 12.64 26.40
C SER A 263 -28.04 13.43 25.59
N HIS A 264 -28.84 12.78 24.73
CA HIS A 264 -29.90 13.47 23.96
C HIS A 264 -31.29 12.84 24.10
N GLN A 265 -31.63 12.37 25.30
CA GLN A 265 -33.03 12.26 25.69
C GLN A 265 -33.24 13.15 26.93
N ASN A 266 -33.53 14.38 26.72
CA ASN A 266 -34.39 15.29 27.46
C ASN A 266 -33.98 16.75 27.19
N ARG A 267 -34.69 17.38 26.32
CA ARG A 267 -35.32 18.69 26.44
C ARG A 267 -35.61 19.33 25.08
N TRP A 268 -36.90 19.47 24.88
CA TRP A 268 -37.66 20.26 23.91
C TRP A 268 -37.82 19.68 22.53
#